data_59a98cc943db8001240d0c1194d8b529
#
_entry.id   59a98cc943db8001240d0c1194d8b529
#
_cell.length_a   1.000
_cell.length_b   1.000
_cell.length_c   1.000
_cell.angle_alpha   90.00
_cell.angle_beta   90.00
_cell.angle_gamma   90.00
#
_symmetry.space_group_name_H-M   'P 1'
#
loop_
_entity.id
_entity.type
_entity.pdbx_description
1 polymer ?
#
loop_
_entity_poly.entity_id
_entity_poly.type
_entity_poly.pdbx_seq_one_letter_code
_entity_poly.pdbx_strand_id
1 'polypeptide(L)'
;MSLSYLYTTRIFSSITSNNPLRTSTKITSCPSVHFSNRTHYISCEQNKQTSKEASDLTYNVLVRRNVFLGGATGTAIGAPLSPPDSTKCHKATDSDANPKEVDCCPPDYGKAKMVDFTPPSPNEPLRVRKAAHTYNSDDIVKFEAAIAKMKALPANHPWNYYQQANIHFTYCNGAFDQLNTKTLLQIHESWFFLPWHRYYIYFWEKILGKLIGDDTFSIPFWNWDTPKGMYIPRMYLNSKSPLFDETRNKDHYKSVLDYKYTWGDPNPTDTNDVVTANLAELDSIFKETLQLPALFMGKALRAGEKQTPAPGRCESLHNVMHMWGGPPTPPYWNMGNFRTAARDTLFFGHHGNVDRMWDIYSTFRGQKVEFRDPDWLESSFIFYDENEQLVKCKVKDCLTPESLRYSYSPEPLTWTNIRRKYKKLRSAAKKRSEGDSLKLTPVFGYGSEPLTLTEPRRALVQRPKISRSKDEKADAVEVLVIDGINVLSGSTARFDVYVTKALEGLVGPDNGELAGSFVRIPKAHQKSSAGKDSSLELGISTLLEEIEAEGSDELVVSLIPRNGDIVIGGVRIELFKVDDDEI
;
A
#
# COMPACT_ATOMS: atom_id res chain seq x y z
N MET A 1 56.01 -18.04 5.70
CA MET A 1 55.78 -19.19 6.58
C MET A 1 54.34 -19.59 6.44
N SER A 2 54.11 -20.69 5.73
CA SER A 2 52.83 -21.32 5.50
C SER A 2 52.47 -22.21 6.69
N LEU A 3 51.17 -22.30 7.00
CA LEU A 3 50.60 -23.47 7.61
C LEU A 3 49.09 -23.56 7.26
N SER A 4 48.85 -24.50 6.38
CA SER A 4 47.57 -25.10 6.02
C SER A 4 47.13 -26.09 7.11
N TYR A 5 45.82 -26.21 7.40
CA TYR A 5 45.22 -27.42 7.92
C TYR A 5 43.96 -27.79 7.17
N LEU A 6 43.96 -29.01 6.73
CA LEU A 6 43.03 -29.79 5.95
C LEU A 6 42.11 -30.67 6.86
N TYR A 7 40.90 -30.92 6.36
CA TYR A 7 40.06 -32.14 6.48
C TYR A 7 39.46 -32.53 7.86
N THR A 8 38.19 -32.93 7.86
CA THR A 8 37.69 -34.24 7.43
C THR A 8 36.16 -34.31 7.35
N THR A 9 35.69 -34.84 6.26
CA THR A 9 34.37 -35.43 5.99
C THR A 9 34.16 -36.72 6.81
N ARG A 10 32.94 -36.97 7.31
CA ARG A 10 32.43 -38.33 7.56
C ARG A 10 30.98 -38.47 7.13
N ILE A 11 30.83 -39.32 6.14
CA ILE A 11 29.62 -40.00 5.67
C ILE A 11 29.33 -41.15 6.62
N PHE A 12 28.09 -41.38 7.01
CA PHE A 12 27.57 -42.72 7.35
C PHE A 12 26.16 -42.90 6.84
N SER A 13 26.01 -43.99 6.13
CA SER A 13 24.87 -44.53 5.42
C SER A 13 24.01 -45.45 6.27
N SER A 14 22.71 -45.44 5.95
CA SER A 14 21.74 -46.55 5.87
C SER A 14 21.54 -47.54 7.04
N ILE A 15 20.28 -47.89 7.27
CA ILE A 15 19.68 -49.23 7.15
C ILE A 15 18.19 -49.20 7.56
N THR A 16 17.30 -49.45 6.62
CA THR A 16 16.14 -50.37 6.49
C THR A 16 15.45 -50.88 7.79
N SER A 17 14.18 -50.99 7.94
CA SER A 17 13.07 -51.64 7.22
C SER A 17 11.90 -51.90 8.20
N ASN A 18 10.72 -51.98 7.62
CA ASN A 18 9.58 -52.87 7.86
C ASN A 18 8.24 -52.24 8.29
N ASN A 19 7.32 -52.33 7.35
CA ASN A 19 5.89 -52.46 7.51
C ASN A 19 5.53 -53.87 8.02
N PRO A 20 4.27 -54.28 8.31
CA PRO A 20 2.97 -53.61 8.18
C PRO A 20 2.00 -53.89 9.38
N LEU A 21 0.83 -53.25 9.39
CA LEU A 21 -0.43 -53.94 9.73
C LEU A 21 -1.67 -53.11 9.38
N ARG A 22 -2.51 -53.73 8.55
CA ARG A 22 -3.89 -53.36 8.23
C ARG A 22 -4.81 -53.55 9.41
N THR A 23 -5.78 -52.66 9.62
CA THR A 23 -7.12 -53.06 10.07
C THR A 23 -8.17 -52.21 9.39
N SER A 24 -9.05 -52.88 8.72
CA SER A 24 -10.29 -52.39 8.09
C SER A 24 -11.39 -52.21 9.14
N THR A 25 -12.18 -51.16 9.06
CA THR A 25 -13.54 -51.15 9.62
C THR A 25 -14.50 -50.40 8.73
N LYS A 26 -15.56 -51.09 8.49
CA LYS A 26 -16.76 -51.03 7.72
C LYS A 26 -17.45 -49.67 7.58
N ILE A 27 -17.91 -49.52 6.35
CA ILE A 27 -18.97 -48.64 5.87
C ILE A 27 -20.30 -48.99 6.52
N THR A 28 -21.05 -48.03 7.01
CA THR A 28 -22.50 -48.12 7.19
C THR A 28 -23.17 -46.94 6.48
N SER A 29 -24.12 -47.35 5.67
CA SER A 29 -24.92 -46.59 4.71
C SER A 29 -26.10 -45.85 5.35
N CYS A 30 -26.53 -44.76 4.67
CA CYS A 30 -27.89 -44.31 4.42
C CYS A 30 -28.50 -43.23 5.27
N PRO A 31 -29.59 -42.62 4.82
CA PRO A 31 -30.31 -42.67 3.55
C PRO A 31 -30.59 -41.30 2.92
N SER A 32 -30.92 -41.39 1.63
CA SER A 32 -31.43 -40.34 0.76
C SER A 32 -32.81 -39.81 1.19
N VAL A 33 -32.98 -38.50 1.16
CA VAL A 33 -34.31 -37.85 1.19
C VAL A 33 -34.50 -37.06 -0.10
N HIS A 34 -35.47 -37.47 -0.87
CA HIS A 34 -36.02 -36.77 -2.03
C HIS A 34 -36.79 -35.52 -1.56
N PHE A 35 -36.54 -34.38 -2.18
CA PHE A 35 -37.52 -33.31 -2.25
C PHE A 35 -37.82 -32.91 -3.67
N SER A 36 -39.13 -32.90 -3.96
CA SER A 36 -39.74 -32.65 -5.25
C SER A 36 -39.83 -31.12 -5.54
N ASN A 37 -39.67 -30.81 -6.81
CA ASN A 37 -39.94 -29.51 -7.43
C ASN A 37 -41.43 -29.10 -7.31
N ARG A 38 -41.68 -27.87 -6.93
CA ARG A 38 -42.87 -27.11 -7.35
C ARG A 38 -42.51 -25.63 -7.56
N THR A 39 -42.54 -25.27 -8.81
CA THR A 39 -42.55 -23.91 -9.35
C THR A 39 -43.92 -23.27 -9.11
N HIS A 40 -43.95 -22.07 -8.52
CA HIS A 40 -45.10 -21.19 -8.60
C HIS A 40 -44.72 -19.87 -9.26
N TYR A 41 -45.32 -19.60 -10.41
CA TYR A 41 -45.37 -18.30 -11.06
C TYR A 41 -46.44 -17.47 -10.40
N ILE A 42 -46.12 -16.21 -10.03
CA ILE A 42 -47.11 -15.17 -9.70
C ILE A 42 -46.89 -14.05 -10.73
N SER A 43 -47.91 -13.82 -11.55
CA SER A 43 -48.07 -12.66 -12.41
C SER A 43 -48.73 -11.54 -11.64
N CYS A 44 -48.23 -10.31 -11.75
CA CYS A 44 -48.96 -9.12 -11.31
C CYS A 44 -49.20 -8.21 -12.50
N GLU A 45 -50.44 -7.92 -12.71
CA GLU A 45 -51.01 -7.00 -13.70
C GLU A 45 -50.74 -5.55 -13.39
N GLN A 46 -50.62 -4.79 -14.48
CA GLN A 46 -50.57 -3.32 -14.48
C GLN A 46 -51.93 -2.70 -14.14
N ASN A 47 -51.92 -1.64 -13.33
CA ASN A 47 -52.99 -0.65 -13.33
C ASN A 47 -52.43 0.75 -13.47
N LYS A 48 -52.82 1.41 -14.57
CA LYS A 48 -52.66 2.84 -14.86
C LYS A 48 -53.70 3.64 -14.08
N GLN A 49 -53.31 4.71 -13.41
CA GLN A 49 -54.15 5.88 -13.28
C GLN A 49 -53.31 7.18 -13.14
N THR A 50 -53.68 8.13 -13.92
CA THR A 50 -53.15 9.49 -14.10
C THR A 50 -53.70 10.45 -13.02
N SER A 51 -52.89 11.37 -12.50
CA SER A 51 -53.24 12.78 -12.39
C SER A 51 -52.08 13.67 -11.96
N LYS A 52 -52.07 14.86 -12.50
CA LYS A 52 -51.11 15.97 -12.36
C LYS A 52 -51.12 16.57 -10.95
N GLU A 53 -49.95 17.00 -10.47
CA GLU A 53 -49.72 18.39 -10.03
C GLU A 53 -48.26 18.59 -9.65
N ALA A 54 -47.69 19.72 -10.04
CA ALA A 54 -46.32 20.11 -9.82
C ALA A 54 -46.17 20.81 -8.46
N SER A 55 -45.12 20.47 -7.70
CA SER A 55 -44.39 21.42 -6.85
C SER A 55 -43.13 20.77 -6.25
N ASP A 56 -42.04 21.49 -6.31
CA ASP A 56 -40.79 21.41 -5.55
C ASP A 56 -40.07 20.06 -5.42
N LEU A 57 -39.17 19.83 -6.33
CA LEU A 57 -38.16 18.81 -6.26
C LEU A 57 -36.94 19.31 -5.48
N THR A 58 -36.92 19.07 -4.19
CA THR A 58 -35.67 18.87 -3.46
C THR A 58 -35.15 17.48 -3.83
N TYR A 59 -34.08 17.46 -4.61
CA TYR A 59 -33.44 16.23 -5.07
C TYR A 59 -32.69 15.61 -3.88
N ASN A 60 -33.32 14.69 -3.18
CA ASN A 60 -32.63 13.75 -2.30
C ASN A 60 -32.03 12.66 -3.19
N VAL A 61 -30.72 12.75 -3.43
CA VAL A 61 -29.94 11.67 -4.02
C VAL A 61 -29.87 10.54 -3.01
N LEU A 62 -30.77 9.58 -3.14
CA LEU A 62 -30.66 8.29 -2.49
C LEU A 62 -29.58 7.48 -3.19
N VAL A 63 -28.35 7.56 -2.67
CA VAL A 63 -27.27 6.64 -3.01
C VAL A 63 -27.72 5.24 -2.63
N ARG A 64 -27.88 4.36 -3.61
CA ARG A 64 -28.14 2.94 -3.39
C ARG A 64 -26.88 2.31 -2.79
N ARG A 65 -26.83 2.25 -1.46
CA ARG A 65 -25.85 1.45 -0.75
C ARG A 65 -26.19 -0.03 -0.94
N ASN A 66 -25.27 -0.80 -1.48
CA ASN A 66 -25.36 -2.26 -1.44
C ASN A 66 -25.21 -2.73 0.00
N VAL A 67 -26.34 -2.92 0.67
CA VAL A 67 -26.38 -3.45 2.02
C VAL A 67 -26.22 -4.96 1.95
N PHE A 68 -25.04 -5.47 2.29
CA PHE A 68 -24.88 -6.86 2.69
C PHE A 68 -25.45 -6.99 4.12
N LEU A 69 -26.62 -7.59 4.23
CA LEU A 69 -27.26 -7.93 5.50
C LEU A 69 -26.49 -9.07 6.19
N GLY A 70 -25.64 -8.71 7.12
CA GLY A 70 -25.05 -9.61 8.11
C GLY A 70 -25.25 -9.02 9.50
N GLY A 71 -26.11 -9.65 10.26
CA GLY A 71 -26.53 -9.52 11.66
C GLY A 71 -25.92 -8.49 12.59
N ALA A 72 -26.78 -7.58 13.00
CA ALA A 72 -26.97 -7.01 14.35
C ALA A 72 -25.77 -6.62 15.22
N THR A 73 -25.42 -5.36 15.19
CA THR A 73 -25.33 -4.41 16.32
C THR A 73 -25.23 -3.02 15.69
N GLY A 74 -26.19 -2.12 16.01
CA GLY A 74 -26.37 -0.86 15.30
C GLY A 74 -25.22 0.14 15.49
N THR A 75 -24.19 0.00 14.69
CA THR A 75 -23.23 1.06 14.38
C THR A 75 -23.68 1.72 13.09
N ALA A 76 -23.80 3.03 13.07
CA ALA A 76 -24.20 3.79 11.89
C ALA A 76 -23.20 3.53 10.75
N ILE A 77 -23.62 2.74 9.76
CA ILE A 77 -22.85 2.53 8.52
C ILE A 77 -22.78 3.90 7.83
N GLY A 78 -21.55 4.38 7.60
CA GLY A 78 -21.29 5.64 6.91
C GLY A 78 -21.07 6.86 7.81
N ALA A 79 -20.72 6.69 9.08
CA ALA A 79 -20.17 7.76 9.90
C ALA A 79 -18.66 7.91 9.68
N PRO A 80 -18.07 9.12 9.87
CA PRO A 80 -16.63 9.31 9.81
C PRO A 80 -15.90 8.34 10.75
N LEU A 81 -14.70 7.88 10.35
CA LEU A 81 -13.87 7.09 11.24
C LEU A 81 -13.45 7.95 12.42
N SER A 82 -13.90 7.60 13.61
CA SER A 82 -13.59 8.35 14.81
C SER A 82 -12.13 8.17 15.22
N PRO A 83 -11.50 9.16 15.88
CA PRO A 83 -10.15 9.03 16.41
C PRO A 83 -10.10 7.90 17.44
N PRO A 84 -8.92 7.32 17.72
CA PRO A 84 -8.77 6.37 18.80
C PRO A 84 -9.17 7.00 20.14
N ASP A 85 -9.73 6.18 21.00
CA ASP A 85 -10.01 6.60 22.37
C ASP A 85 -8.68 6.71 23.13
N SER A 86 -8.34 7.91 23.58
CA SER A 86 -7.09 8.19 24.30
C SER A 86 -6.91 7.38 25.59
N THR A 87 -7.98 6.81 26.13
CA THR A 87 -7.96 5.95 27.32
C THR A 87 -7.77 4.47 27.01
N LYS A 88 -7.83 4.07 25.74
CA LYS A 88 -7.84 2.67 25.29
C LYS A 88 -6.70 2.33 24.35
N CYS A 89 -5.52 2.89 24.58
CA CYS A 89 -4.32 2.39 23.93
C CYS A 89 -3.95 1.05 24.54
N HIS A 90 -3.81 0.02 23.72
CA HIS A 90 -3.45 -1.34 24.13
C HIS A 90 -1.98 -1.62 23.88
N LYS A 91 -1.44 -2.58 24.65
CA LYS A 91 -0.16 -3.18 24.25
C LYS A 91 -0.32 -3.89 22.91
N ALA A 92 0.62 -3.67 22.03
CA ALA A 92 0.70 -4.37 20.75
C ALA A 92 1.54 -5.64 20.86
N THR A 93 1.30 -6.61 19.99
CA THR A 93 2.08 -7.83 19.92
C THR A 93 3.27 -7.63 18.98
N ASP A 94 4.47 -8.04 19.38
CA ASP A 94 5.70 -7.70 18.65
C ASP A 94 6.17 -8.75 17.65
N SER A 95 5.71 -9.99 17.72
CA SER A 95 6.08 -11.02 16.74
C SER A 95 5.08 -12.17 16.69
N ASP A 96 5.12 -12.93 15.60
CA ASP A 96 4.26 -14.07 15.35
C ASP A 96 4.79 -15.37 15.97
N ALA A 97 6.10 -15.54 15.85
CA ALA A 97 6.77 -16.78 16.27
C ALA A 97 6.87 -16.91 17.80
N ASN A 98 6.96 -15.78 18.50
CA ASN A 98 6.99 -15.72 19.96
C ASN A 98 6.39 -14.38 20.41
N PRO A 99 5.06 -14.27 20.42
CA PRO A 99 4.38 -13.01 20.64
C PRO A 99 4.66 -12.45 22.03
N LYS A 100 5.32 -11.29 22.07
CA LYS A 100 5.50 -10.50 23.29
C LYS A 100 4.63 -9.27 23.22
N GLU A 101 3.99 -8.94 24.31
CA GLU A 101 3.32 -7.67 24.46
C GLU A 101 4.34 -6.54 24.59
N VAL A 102 4.21 -5.53 23.75
CA VAL A 102 5.02 -4.32 23.78
C VAL A 102 4.14 -3.14 24.14
N ASP A 103 4.53 -2.41 25.16
CA ASP A 103 3.90 -1.13 25.47
C ASP A 103 4.44 -0.07 24.49
N CYS A 104 3.60 0.26 23.53
CA CYS A 104 3.90 1.26 22.50
C CYS A 104 3.06 2.53 22.66
N CYS A 105 2.23 2.58 23.70
CA CYS A 105 1.36 3.73 23.94
C CYS A 105 2.18 4.98 24.22
N PRO A 106 1.77 6.14 23.65
CA PRO A 106 2.44 7.40 23.94
C PRO A 106 2.44 7.75 25.42
N PRO A 107 3.49 8.39 25.95
CA PRO A 107 3.56 8.81 27.34
C PRO A 107 2.38 9.72 27.69
N ASP A 108 1.81 9.55 28.88
CA ASP A 108 0.70 10.36 29.41
C ASP A 108 -0.53 10.49 28.50
N TYR A 109 -0.63 9.65 27.47
CA TYR A 109 -1.68 9.71 26.44
C TYR A 109 -3.08 9.75 27.04
N GLY A 110 -3.38 8.91 28.03
CA GLY A 110 -4.69 8.86 28.70
C GLY A 110 -4.94 10.01 29.70
N LYS A 111 -3.95 10.85 30.00
CA LYS A 111 -4.05 11.97 30.96
C LYS A 111 -4.01 13.34 30.29
N ALA A 112 -3.45 13.44 29.09
CA ALA A 112 -3.36 14.67 28.35
C ALA A 112 -4.73 15.17 27.90
N LYS A 113 -4.98 16.47 28.05
CA LYS A 113 -6.18 17.11 27.50
C LYS A 113 -6.03 17.21 25.99
N MET A 114 -6.93 16.54 25.26
CA MET A 114 -6.98 16.64 23.81
C MET A 114 -7.67 17.95 23.38
N VAL A 115 -7.10 18.61 22.38
CA VAL A 115 -7.64 19.81 21.75
C VAL A 115 -7.84 19.57 20.25
N ASP A 116 -8.78 20.29 19.63
CA ASP A 116 -8.92 20.22 18.18
C ASP A 116 -7.76 20.94 17.49
N PHE A 117 -7.25 20.35 16.42
CA PHE A 117 -6.21 20.96 15.61
C PHE A 117 -6.72 22.22 14.92
N THR A 118 -5.94 23.28 14.99
CA THR A 118 -6.18 24.50 14.22
C THR A 118 -5.10 24.61 13.14
N PRO A 119 -5.45 24.60 11.85
CA PRO A 119 -4.46 24.80 10.80
C PRO A 119 -3.64 26.08 11.01
N PRO A 120 -2.35 26.09 10.64
CA PRO A 120 -1.49 27.25 10.81
C PRO A 120 -2.01 28.47 10.07
N SER A 121 -1.73 29.66 10.62
CA SER A 121 -2.13 30.92 10.00
C SER A 121 -1.51 31.07 8.60
N PRO A 122 -2.25 31.63 7.61
CA PRO A 122 -1.67 31.98 6.31
C PRO A 122 -0.46 32.92 6.40
N ASN A 123 -0.29 33.63 7.52
CA ASN A 123 0.84 34.53 7.76
C ASN A 123 2.08 33.80 8.33
N GLU A 124 1.98 32.55 8.73
CA GLU A 124 3.15 31.80 9.14
C GLU A 124 4.12 31.58 7.96
N PRO A 125 5.45 31.50 8.24
CA PRO A 125 6.43 31.22 7.19
C PRO A 125 6.09 29.93 6.42
N LEU A 126 6.18 30.00 5.10
CA LEU A 126 6.08 28.81 4.26
C LEU A 126 7.40 28.04 4.34
N ARG A 127 7.35 26.83 4.87
CA ARG A 127 8.51 25.94 4.88
C ARG A 127 8.66 25.27 3.52
N VAL A 128 9.89 25.11 3.02
CA VAL A 128 10.14 24.47 1.72
C VAL A 128 10.96 23.21 1.94
N ARG A 129 10.34 22.05 1.79
CA ARG A 129 11.04 20.77 1.79
C ARG A 129 11.86 20.62 0.54
N LYS A 130 13.16 20.32 0.67
CA LYS A 130 14.11 20.16 -0.44
C LYS A 130 14.39 18.69 -0.68
N ALA A 131 14.71 18.33 -1.93
CA ALA A 131 15.19 16.99 -2.24
C ALA A 131 16.49 16.67 -1.48
N ALA A 132 16.54 15.52 -0.84
CA ALA A 132 17.66 15.14 0.02
C ALA A 132 19.03 15.13 -0.69
N HIS A 133 19.03 14.82 -2.00
CA HIS A 133 20.26 14.83 -2.81
C HIS A 133 20.76 16.25 -3.15
N THR A 134 19.97 17.28 -2.88
CA THR A 134 20.35 18.71 -3.08
C THR A 134 20.78 19.40 -1.79
N TYR A 135 20.73 18.72 -0.64
CA TYR A 135 21.13 19.28 0.65
C TYR A 135 22.63 19.67 0.62
N ASN A 136 22.93 20.90 1.05
CA ASN A 136 24.30 21.34 1.28
C ASN A 136 24.75 20.99 2.71
N SER A 137 25.99 21.32 3.06
CA SER A 137 26.57 21.01 4.38
C SER A 137 25.79 21.62 5.52
N ASP A 138 25.31 22.88 5.37
CA ASP A 138 24.59 23.60 6.43
C ASP A 138 23.20 22.99 6.64
N ASP A 139 22.50 22.61 5.57
CA ASP A 139 21.22 21.89 5.65
C ASP A 139 21.40 20.56 6.42
N ILE A 140 22.48 19.81 6.13
CA ILE A 140 22.77 18.54 6.80
C ILE A 140 23.07 18.74 8.28
N VAL A 141 23.96 19.68 8.63
CA VAL A 141 24.34 19.98 10.02
C VAL A 141 23.13 20.41 10.83
N LYS A 142 22.25 21.23 10.24
CA LYS A 142 21.00 21.66 10.89
C LYS A 142 20.07 20.46 11.17
N PHE A 143 19.90 19.57 10.20
CA PHE A 143 19.06 18.38 10.36
C PHE A 143 19.67 17.41 11.39
N GLU A 144 20.98 17.17 11.34
CA GLU A 144 21.70 16.38 12.34
C GLU A 144 21.52 16.93 13.76
N ALA A 145 21.63 18.24 13.93
CA ALA A 145 21.43 18.90 15.23
C ALA A 145 20.00 18.72 15.77
N ALA A 146 18.99 18.81 14.89
CA ALA A 146 17.58 18.61 15.26
C ALA A 146 17.34 17.17 15.73
N ILE A 147 17.83 16.18 14.99
CA ILE A 147 17.71 14.76 15.35
C ILE A 147 18.49 14.43 16.64
N ALA A 148 19.69 14.98 16.80
CA ALA A 148 20.49 14.79 18.01
C ALA A 148 19.75 15.30 19.26
N LYS A 149 19.15 16.50 19.18
CA LYS A 149 18.34 17.05 20.27
C LYS A 149 17.11 16.20 20.58
N MET A 150 16.38 15.75 19.56
CA MET A 150 15.22 14.87 19.75
C MET A 150 15.59 13.54 20.40
N LYS A 151 16.72 12.93 20.00
CA LYS A 151 17.24 11.68 20.59
C LYS A 151 17.75 11.88 22.03
N ALA A 152 18.18 13.08 22.40
CA ALA A 152 18.68 13.40 23.72
C ALA A 152 17.58 13.71 24.77
N LEU A 153 16.33 13.86 24.35
CA LEU A 153 15.21 14.06 25.28
C LEU A 153 15.01 12.84 26.18
N PRO A 154 14.47 13.02 27.40
CA PRO A 154 14.12 11.87 28.27
C PRO A 154 13.29 10.83 27.54
N ALA A 155 13.51 9.54 27.84
CA ALA A 155 12.87 8.43 27.14
C ALA A 155 11.32 8.44 27.22
N ASN A 156 10.77 9.10 28.26
CA ASN A 156 9.33 9.27 28.45
C ASN A 156 8.79 10.61 27.95
N HIS A 157 9.63 11.46 27.35
CA HIS A 157 9.17 12.72 26.77
C HIS A 157 8.41 12.45 25.46
N PRO A 158 7.21 13.04 25.22
CA PRO A 158 6.43 12.76 24.01
C PRO A 158 7.16 13.09 22.71
N TRP A 159 8.07 14.04 22.72
CA TRP A 159 8.92 14.39 21.58
C TRP A 159 10.20 13.56 21.46
N ASN A 160 10.49 12.64 22.39
CA ASN A 160 11.65 11.78 22.26
C ASN A 160 11.56 10.99 20.94
N TYR A 161 12.69 10.82 20.27
CA TYR A 161 12.77 10.18 18.96
C TYR A 161 12.06 8.82 18.90
N TYR A 162 12.25 7.99 19.91
CA TYR A 162 11.63 6.66 19.96
C TYR A 162 10.15 6.72 20.32
N GLN A 163 9.71 7.72 21.08
CA GLN A 163 8.28 7.95 21.33
C GLN A 163 7.58 8.41 20.05
N GLN A 164 8.21 9.29 19.28
CA GLN A 164 7.71 9.69 17.97
C GLN A 164 7.67 8.49 16.98
N ALA A 165 8.69 7.64 16.97
CA ALA A 165 8.68 6.41 16.17
C ALA A 165 7.58 5.43 16.61
N ASN A 166 7.28 5.35 17.90
CA ASN A 166 6.21 4.51 18.45
C ASN A 166 4.81 4.95 18.02
N ILE A 167 4.59 6.20 17.62
CA ILE A 167 3.30 6.64 17.06
C ILE A 167 2.96 5.83 15.81
N HIS A 168 3.93 5.65 14.91
CA HIS A 168 3.74 4.78 13.74
C HIS A 168 3.46 3.34 14.15
N PHE A 169 4.24 2.78 15.08
CA PHE A 169 4.02 1.43 15.61
C PHE A 169 2.60 1.26 16.17
N THR A 170 2.12 2.21 16.97
CA THR A 170 0.81 2.17 17.64
C THR A 170 -0.33 2.09 16.62
N TYR A 171 -0.28 2.93 15.58
CA TYR A 171 -1.31 2.94 14.54
C TYR A 171 -1.21 1.74 13.58
N CYS A 172 -0.01 1.21 13.31
CA CYS A 172 0.19 0.11 12.37
C CYS A 172 -0.13 -1.27 12.95
N ASN A 173 0.00 -1.44 14.26
CA ASN A 173 -0.19 -2.74 14.92
C ASN A 173 -1.51 -2.86 15.69
N GLY A 174 -2.42 -1.93 15.47
CA GLY A 174 -3.74 -2.00 16.11
C GLY A 174 -3.67 -1.88 17.62
N ALA A 175 -2.84 -0.97 18.14
CA ALA A 175 -2.87 -0.63 19.56
C ALA A 175 -4.06 0.26 19.92
N PHE A 176 -4.74 0.84 18.93
CA PHE A 176 -5.94 1.64 19.13
C PHE A 176 -7.17 0.97 18.55
N ASP A 177 -8.26 1.02 19.31
CA ASP A 177 -9.58 0.75 18.78
C ASP A 177 -10.18 2.01 18.15
N GLN A 178 -11.06 1.83 17.18
CA GLN A 178 -11.93 2.91 16.72
C GLN A 178 -12.85 3.32 17.87
N LEU A 179 -13.08 4.63 18.03
CA LEU A 179 -13.86 5.17 19.13
C LEU A 179 -15.23 4.47 19.25
N ASN A 180 -15.57 4.10 20.49
CA ASN A 180 -16.81 3.39 20.84
C ASN A 180 -17.02 2.02 20.19
N THR A 181 -15.98 1.42 19.66
CA THR A 181 -16.02 0.07 19.07
C THR A 181 -14.92 -0.83 19.67
N LYS A 182 -14.92 -2.12 19.29
CA LYS A 182 -13.81 -3.06 19.50
C LYS A 182 -13.06 -3.35 18.18
N THR A 183 -13.32 -2.54 17.16
CA THR A 183 -12.68 -2.67 15.86
C THR A 183 -11.37 -1.91 15.90
N LEU A 184 -10.28 -2.58 15.55
CA LEU A 184 -8.96 -1.97 15.53
C LEU A 184 -8.89 -0.87 14.46
N LEU A 185 -8.25 0.24 14.82
CA LEU A 185 -7.94 1.31 13.89
C LEU A 185 -6.69 0.92 13.09
N GLN A 186 -6.77 0.98 11.78
CA GLN A 186 -5.68 0.76 10.84
C GLN A 186 -5.60 1.90 9.84
N ILE A 187 -4.40 2.34 9.56
CA ILE A 187 -4.15 3.44 8.63
C ILE A 187 -3.49 2.97 7.32
N HIS A 188 -2.83 1.81 7.34
CA HIS A 188 -2.25 1.19 6.14
C HIS A 188 -3.29 0.36 5.39
N GLU A 189 -3.05 0.15 4.09
CA GLU A 189 -3.90 -0.63 3.18
C GLU A 189 -5.34 -0.10 3.12
N SER A 190 -5.49 1.22 3.17
CA SER A 190 -6.75 1.95 3.10
C SER A 190 -6.53 3.40 2.68
N TRP A 191 -7.59 4.12 2.42
CA TRP A 191 -7.59 5.54 2.07
C TRP A 191 -6.99 6.49 3.14
N PHE A 192 -6.70 5.99 4.35
CA PHE A 192 -6.08 6.78 5.41
C PHE A 192 -4.55 6.83 5.33
N PHE A 193 -3.93 6.03 4.47
CA PHE A 193 -2.48 5.97 4.35
C PHE A 193 -1.85 7.35 4.13
N LEU A 194 -2.31 8.08 3.11
CA LEU A 194 -1.71 9.36 2.73
C LEU A 194 -1.99 10.48 3.75
N PRO A 195 -3.25 10.77 4.16
CA PRO A 195 -3.52 11.87 5.08
C PRO A 195 -2.91 11.65 6.47
N TRP A 196 -2.88 10.40 6.96
CA TRP A 196 -2.25 10.10 8.24
C TRP A 196 -0.74 10.36 8.22
N HIS A 197 -0.03 9.90 7.19
CA HIS A 197 1.41 10.11 7.06
C HIS A 197 1.76 11.58 6.82
N ARG A 198 0.94 12.34 6.10
CA ARG A 198 1.09 13.80 5.95
C ARG A 198 1.10 14.49 7.30
N TYR A 199 0.15 14.22 8.17
CA TYR A 199 0.14 14.76 9.52
C TYR A 199 1.31 14.27 10.36
N TYR A 200 1.65 13.00 10.27
CA TYR A 200 2.75 12.43 11.06
C TYR A 200 4.08 13.13 10.77
N ILE A 201 4.44 13.30 9.51
CA ILE A 201 5.67 14.00 9.13
C ILE A 201 5.57 15.53 9.36
N TYR A 202 4.38 16.12 9.30
CA TYR A 202 4.14 17.52 9.61
C TYR A 202 4.46 17.83 11.08
N PHE A 203 3.89 17.10 12.03
CA PHE A 203 4.16 17.33 13.46
C PHE A 203 5.60 17.01 13.82
N TRP A 204 6.16 15.95 13.24
CA TRP A 204 7.57 15.63 13.43
C TRP A 204 8.50 16.77 12.97
N GLU A 205 8.23 17.37 11.81
CA GLU A 205 8.94 18.55 11.29
C GLU A 205 8.80 19.75 12.22
N LYS A 206 7.58 20.06 12.69
CA LYS A 206 7.32 21.17 13.61
C LYS A 206 8.05 20.98 14.94
N ILE A 207 8.05 19.79 15.50
CA ILE A 207 8.77 19.46 16.74
C ILE A 207 10.29 19.63 16.54
N LEU A 208 10.86 19.18 15.43
CA LEU A 208 12.27 19.37 15.12
C LEU A 208 12.64 20.85 15.03
N GLY A 209 11.84 21.64 14.32
CA GLY A 209 12.02 23.09 14.24
C GLY A 209 11.99 23.75 15.61
N LYS A 210 11.04 23.39 16.47
CA LYS A 210 10.94 23.87 17.85
C LYS A 210 12.18 23.54 18.67
N LEU A 211 12.70 22.30 18.56
CA LEU A 211 13.89 21.86 19.29
C LEU A 211 15.16 22.65 18.93
N ILE A 212 15.27 23.14 17.70
CA ILE A 212 16.42 23.92 17.24
C ILE A 212 16.16 25.43 17.25
N GLY A 213 14.92 25.87 17.53
CA GLY A 213 14.54 27.29 17.54
C GLY A 213 14.46 27.89 16.13
N ASP A 214 14.03 27.12 15.14
CA ASP A 214 13.90 27.53 13.73
C ASP A 214 12.53 27.15 13.15
N ASP A 215 11.61 28.12 13.14
CA ASP A 215 10.24 27.92 12.62
C ASP A 215 10.19 27.73 11.09
N THR A 216 11.31 27.99 10.41
CA THR A 216 11.46 27.78 8.96
C THR A 216 12.05 26.41 8.62
N PHE A 217 12.43 25.62 9.63
CA PHE A 217 12.99 24.29 9.44
C PHE A 217 12.04 23.41 8.64
N SER A 218 12.61 22.68 7.69
CA SER A 218 11.89 21.68 6.90
C SER A 218 12.72 20.41 6.77
N ILE A 219 12.03 19.26 6.74
CA ILE A 219 12.65 17.96 6.52
C ILE A 219 13.00 17.78 5.03
N PRO A 220 14.00 16.94 4.70
CA PRO A 220 14.25 16.54 3.32
C PRO A 220 13.20 15.56 2.82
N PHE A 221 13.01 15.49 1.49
CA PHE A 221 12.37 14.34 0.88
C PHE A 221 13.36 13.51 0.06
N TRP A 222 13.29 12.18 0.19
CA TRP A 222 14.09 11.27 -0.64
C TRP A 222 13.46 11.18 -2.02
N ASN A 223 14.02 11.91 -2.99
CA ASN A 223 13.45 12.07 -4.34
C ASN A 223 13.68 10.83 -5.23
N TRP A 224 13.16 9.68 -4.80
CA TRP A 224 13.33 8.39 -5.48
C TRP A 224 12.63 8.32 -6.85
N ASP A 225 11.79 9.28 -7.21
CA ASP A 225 11.09 9.39 -8.50
C ASP A 225 11.91 10.08 -9.60
N THR A 226 13.17 10.44 -9.33
CA THR A 226 14.08 11.00 -10.32
C THR A 226 15.41 10.24 -10.35
N PRO A 227 16.09 10.16 -11.50
CA PRO A 227 17.32 9.37 -11.61
C PRO A 227 18.40 9.73 -10.58
N LYS A 228 18.55 11.03 -10.26
CA LYS A 228 19.54 11.49 -9.27
C LYS A 228 19.17 11.12 -7.83
N GLY A 229 17.89 11.02 -7.54
CA GLY A 229 17.37 10.70 -6.22
C GLY A 229 17.12 9.21 -5.97
N MET A 230 17.26 8.33 -6.98
CA MET A 230 17.09 6.87 -6.85
C MET A 230 18.20 6.18 -6.06
N TYR A 231 19.05 6.92 -5.39
CA TYR A 231 20.05 6.41 -4.45
C TYR A 231 19.67 6.79 -3.03
N ILE A 232 20.07 5.97 -2.06
CA ILE A 232 19.96 6.38 -0.65
C ILE A 232 20.79 7.66 -0.46
N PRO A 233 20.19 8.77 0.02
CA PRO A 233 20.92 10.04 0.11
C PRO A 233 22.13 9.95 1.04
N ARG A 234 23.25 10.54 0.61
CA ARG A 234 24.57 10.42 1.29
C ARG A 234 24.57 10.81 2.75
N MET A 235 23.72 11.77 3.16
CA MET A 235 23.64 12.20 4.56
C MET A 235 23.20 11.08 5.51
N TYR A 236 22.47 10.10 5.03
CA TYR A 236 22.05 8.94 5.82
C TYR A 236 23.10 7.84 5.92
N LEU A 237 24.21 7.91 5.18
CA LEU A 237 25.24 6.87 5.08
C LEU A 237 26.47 7.10 5.97
N ASN A 238 26.56 8.26 6.64
CA ASN A 238 27.67 8.57 7.53
C ASN A 238 27.43 7.92 8.91
N SER A 239 28.24 6.92 9.26
CA SER A 239 28.09 6.17 10.53
C SER A 239 28.31 7.01 11.81
N LYS A 240 28.85 8.22 11.68
CA LYS A 240 29.02 9.15 12.81
C LYS A 240 27.84 10.12 12.95
N SER A 241 26.95 10.16 11.98
CA SER A 241 25.78 11.04 11.96
C SER A 241 24.64 10.48 12.82
N PRO A 242 23.88 11.31 13.54
CA PRO A 242 22.64 10.90 14.19
C PRO A 242 21.55 10.43 13.19
N LEU A 243 21.75 10.67 11.89
CA LEU A 243 20.87 10.22 10.79
C LEU A 243 21.16 8.77 10.38
N PHE A 244 22.28 8.20 10.82
CA PHE A 244 22.67 6.84 10.44
C PHE A 244 21.84 5.81 11.20
N ASP A 245 21.49 4.73 10.49
CA ASP A 245 20.93 3.52 11.07
C ASP A 245 21.73 2.31 10.59
N GLU A 246 22.23 1.51 11.54
CA GLU A 246 23.11 0.36 11.25
C GLU A 246 22.38 -0.83 10.63
N THR A 247 21.06 -0.87 10.76
CA THR A 247 20.22 -1.98 10.25
C THR A 247 19.95 -1.91 8.75
N ARG A 248 20.21 -0.77 8.11
CA ARG A 248 19.98 -0.60 6.67
C ARG A 248 20.76 -1.60 5.84
N ASN A 249 20.19 -1.98 4.70
CA ASN A 249 20.88 -2.83 3.74
C ASN A 249 22.10 -2.13 3.14
N LYS A 250 23.28 -2.57 3.56
CA LYS A 250 24.57 -1.95 3.14
C LYS A 250 24.89 -2.20 1.67
N ASP A 251 24.37 -3.27 1.09
CA ASP A 251 24.57 -3.60 -0.33
C ASP A 251 23.91 -2.57 -1.24
N HIS A 252 22.90 -1.84 -0.75
CA HIS A 252 22.18 -0.82 -1.49
C HIS A 252 22.76 0.61 -1.36
N TYR A 253 23.81 0.82 -0.59
CA TYR A 253 24.37 2.16 -0.36
C TYR A 253 24.90 2.85 -1.65
N LYS A 254 25.27 2.06 -2.65
CA LYS A 254 25.78 2.55 -3.93
C LYS A 254 24.95 2.12 -5.13
N SER A 255 23.87 1.40 -4.89
CA SER A 255 23.01 0.84 -5.93
C SER A 255 21.84 1.78 -6.22
N VAL A 256 21.43 1.84 -7.47
CA VAL A 256 20.20 2.51 -7.87
C VAL A 256 19.02 1.68 -7.36
N LEU A 257 18.05 2.34 -6.77
CA LEU A 257 16.80 1.74 -6.33
C LEU A 257 16.11 1.01 -7.49
N ASP A 258 15.67 -0.22 -7.27
CA ASP A 258 14.87 -1.00 -8.21
C ASP A 258 13.47 -1.20 -7.66
N TYR A 259 12.44 -0.67 -8.35
CA TYR A 259 11.04 -0.83 -7.95
C TYR A 259 10.55 -2.28 -8.05
N LYS A 260 11.30 -3.14 -8.73
CA LYS A 260 11.03 -4.57 -8.81
C LYS A 260 11.76 -5.39 -7.75
N TYR A 261 12.56 -4.73 -6.91
CA TYR A 261 13.34 -5.41 -5.89
C TYR A 261 12.46 -6.22 -4.93
N THR A 262 12.94 -7.40 -4.61
CA THR A 262 12.42 -8.27 -3.56
C THR A 262 13.61 -8.79 -2.73
N TRP A 263 13.43 -9.02 -1.45
CA TRP A 263 14.51 -9.54 -0.61
C TRP A 263 15.06 -10.85 -1.15
N GLY A 264 16.39 -10.87 -1.29
CA GLY A 264 17.13 -11.97 -1.90
C GLY A 264 17.48 -11.76 -3.37
N ASP A 265 16.90 -10.74 -4.01
CA ASP A 265 17.31 -10.39 -5.37
C ASP A 265 18.74 -9.83 -5.38
N PRO A 266 19.53 -10.12 -6.43
CA PRO A 266 20.81 -9.48 -6.62
C PRO A 266 20.63 -7.99 -6.93
N ASN A 267 21.64 -7.19 -6.60
CA ASN A 267 21.66 -5.79 -7.02
C ASN A 267 21.60 -5.68 -8.55
N PRO A 268 20.86 -4.68 -9.07
CA PRO A 268 20.73 -4.49 -10.50
C PRO A 268 22.11 -4.21 -11.15
N THR A 269 22.37 -4.87 -12.27
CA THR A 269 23.63 -4.74 -13.02
C THR A 269 23.60 -3.63 -14.05
N ASP A 270 22.41 -3.32 -14.63
CA ASP A 270 22.22 -2.22 -15.58
C ASP A 270 21.40 -1.10 -14.95
N THR A 271 22.11 -0.03 -14.57
CA THR A 271 21.50 1.14 -13.94
C THR A 271 20.53 1.89 -14.87
N ASN A 272 20.81 1.95 -16.18
CA ASN A 272 19.98 2.70 -17.11
C ASN A 272 18.65 2.00 -17.39
N ASP A 273 18.68 0.68 -17.51
CA ASP A 273 17.47 -0.12 -17.72
C ASP A 273 16.58 -0.07 -16.47
N VAL A 274 17.15 -0.17 -15.27
CA VAL A 274 16.42 -0.04 -14.01
C VAL A 274 15.79 1.34 -13.87
N VAL A 275 16.56 2.41 -14.07
CA VAL A 275 16.03 3.79 -14.03
C VAL A 275 14.88 3.95 -15.02
N THR A 276 15.05 3.46 -16.26
CA THR A 276 14.00 3.57 -17.29
C THR A 276 12.74 2.79 -16.90
N ALA A 277 12.89 1.60 -16.30
CA ALA A 277 11.77 0.79 -15.82
C ALA A 277 11.05 1.46 -14.66
N ASN A 278 11.77 2.01 -13.68
CA ASN A 278 11.20 2.74 -12.55
C ASN A 278 10.38 3.96 -13.02
N LEU A 279 10.92 4.75 -13.94
CA LEU A 279 10.20 5.91 -14.48
C LEU A 279 8.94 5.49 -15.26
N ALA A 280 9.00 4.36 -15.96
CA ALA A 280 7.83 3.83 -16.66
C ALA A 280 6.74 3.33 -15.70
N GLU A 281 7.12 2.72 -14.58
CA GLU A 281 6.19 2.30 -13.53
C GLU A 281 5.47 3.50 -12.90
N LEU A 282 6.19 4.59 -12.61
CA LEU A 282 5.58 5.83 -12.10
C LEU A 282 4.58 6.44 -13.10
N ASP A 283 4.97 6.58 -14.36
CA ASP A 283 4.06 7.09 -15.41
C ASP A 283 2.79 6.23 -15.52
N SER A 284 2.94 4.91 -15.40
CA SER A 284 1.83 3.96 -15.37
C SER A 284 0.91 4.18 -14.18
N ILE A 285 1.46 4.23 -12.97
CA ILE A 285 0.67 4.42 -11.74
C ILE A 285 -0.20 5.67 -11.85
N PHE A 286 0.39 6.80 -12.21
CA PHE A 286 -0.35 8.07 -12.31
C PHE A 286 -1.41 8.06 -13.42
N LYS A 287 -1.14 7.44 -14.55
CA LYS A 287 -2.11 7.38 -15.66
C LYS A 287 -3.28 6.45 -15.39
N GLU A 288 -3.00 5.27 -14.85
CA GLU A 288 -4.02 4.23 -14.64
C GLU A 288 -4.96 4.55 -13.47
N THR A 289 -4.55 5.43 -12.56
CA THR A 289 -5.33 5.75 -11.37
C THR A 289 -6.05 7.11 -11.46
N LEU A 290 -5.75 7.93 -12.48
CA LEU A 290 -6.17 9.32 -12.52
C LEU A 290 -7.71 9.51 -12.55
N GLN A 291 -8.45 8.60 -13.16
CA GLN A 291 -9.91 8.65 -13.25
C GLN A 291 -10.61 8.04 -12.02
N LEU A 292 -9.89 7.22 -11.24
CA LEU A 292 -10.38 6.59 -10.02
C LEU A 292 -9.35 6.79 -8.90
N PRO A 293 -9.42 7.90 -8.16
CA PRO A 293 -8.51 8.20 -7.07
C PRO A 293 -8.39 7.11 -6.00
N ALA A 294 -9.42 6.31 -5.76
CA ALA A 294 -9.36 5.15 -4.88
C ALA A 294 -8.26 4.15 -5.26
N LEU A 295 -7.96 3.98 -6.55
CA LEU A 295 -6.86 3.12 -7.02
C LEU A 295 -5.48 3.66 -6.60
N PHE A 296 -5.34 4.98 -6.43
CA PHE A 296 -4.10 5.60 -5.96
C PHE A 296 -4.02 5.63 -4.43
N MET A 297 -5.14 5.99 -3.77
CA MET A 297 -5.22 6.24 -2.33
C MET A 297 -5.37 4.95 -1.51
N GLY A 298 -6.08 3.96 -2.01
CA GLY A 298 -6.52 2.77 -1.30
C GLY A 298 -8.01 2.77 -1.01
N LYS A 299 -8.53 1.60 -0.63
CA LYS A 299 -9.96 1.37 -0.43
C LYS A 299 -10.51 2.14 0.78
N ALA A 300 -11.75 2.58 0.65
CA ALA A 300 -12.51 3.18 1.73
C ALA A 300 -12.57 2.27 2.98
N LEU A 301 -12.43 2.88 4.15
CA LEU A 301 -12.60 2.24 5.46
C LEU A 301 -13.45 3.15 6.34
N ARG A 302 -14.65 2.70 6.68
CA ARG A 302 -15.62 3.49 7.43
C ARG A 302 -15.69 3.07 8.90
N ALA A 303 -16.25 3.93 9.75
CA ALA A 303 -16.39 3.66 11.17
C ALA A 303 -17.17 2.36 11.43
N GLY A 304 -16.64 1.52 12.31
CA GLY A 304 -17.22 0.22 12.64
C GLY A 304 -16.92 -0.90 11.64
N GLU A 305 -16.35 -0.58 10.47
CA GLU A 305 -15.99 -1.58 9.49
C GLU A 305 -14.69 -2.29 9.90
N LYS A 306 -14.70 -3.61 9.72
CA LYS A 306 -13.48 -4.41 9.77
C LYS A 306 -12.71 -4.18 8.48
N GLN A 307 -11.47 -3.76 8.58
CA GLN A 307 -10.64 -3.53 7.41
C GLN A 307 -10.51 -4.80 6.55
N THR A 308 -10.81 -4.64 5.25
CA THR A 308 -10.37 -5.54 4.18
C THR A 308 -9.18 -4.87 3.53
N PRO A 309 -7.95 -5.41 3.69
CA PRO A 309 -6.76 -4.74 3.17
C PRO A 309 -6.80 -4.58 1.66
N ALA A 310 -6.72 -3.34 1.18
CA ALA A 310 -6.65 -3.02 -0.24
C ALA A 310 -5.83 -1.73 -0.43
N PRO A 311 -4.48 -1.87 -0.48
CA PRO A 311 -3.59 -0.73 -0.60
C PRO A 311 -3.76 -0.06 -1.96
N GLY A 312 -3.68 1.27 -1.98
CA GLY A 312 -3.56 2.02 -3.22
C GLY A 312 -2.20 1.79 -3.90
N ARG A 313 -2.12 2.18 -5.16
CA ARG A 313 -0.89 2.06 -5.96
C ARG A 313 0.28 2.84 -5.36
N CYS A 314 0.01 3.98 -4.72
CA CYS A 314 1.02 4.77 -4.03
C CYS A 314 1.62 4.00 -2.85
N GLU A 315 0.79 3.40 -2.01
CA GLU A 315 1.24 2.60 -0.87
C GLU A 315 1.97 1.31 -1.32
N SER A 316 1.49 0.65 -2.37
CA SER A 316 2.13 -0.55 -2.92
C SER A 316 3.55 -0.25 -3.41
N LEU A 317 3.76 0.89 -4.07
CA LEU A 317 5.09 1.33 -4.48
C LEU A 317 5.96 1.71 -3.29
N HIS A 318 5.42 2.45 -2.33
CA HIS A 318 6.10 2.84 -1.09
C HIS A 318 6.69 1.63 -0.33
N ASN A 319 6.01 0.49 -0.32
CA ASN A 319 6.49 -0.73 0.33
C ASN A 319 7.85 -1.22 -0.23
N VAL A 320 8.12 -0.97 -1.51
CA VAL A 320 9.41 -1.35 -2.13
C VAL A 320 10.57 -0.56 -1.53
N MET A 321 10.38 0.74 -1.24
CA MET A 321 11.42 1.57 -0.61
C MET A 321 11.73 1.10 0.82
N HIS A 322 10.73 0.60 1.52
CA HIS A 322 10.92 -0.04 2.81
C HIS A 322 11.77 -1.30 2.72
N MET A 323 11.48 -2.17 1.76
CA MET A 323 12.31 -3.36 1.50
C MET A 323 13.72 -3.00 1.06
N TRP A 324 13.87 -1.98 0.22
CA TRP A 324 15.17 -1.52 -0.28
C TRP A 324 16.07 -0.96 0.84
N GLY A 325 15.50 -0.13 1.71
CA GLY A 325 16.23 0.48 2.83
C GLY A 325 16.48 -0.49 3.99
N GLY A 326 15.57 -1.43 4.22
CA GLY A 326 15.62 -2.36 5.35
C GLY A 326 16.61 -3.50 5.16
N PRO A 327 16.98 -4.21 6.26
CA PRO A 327 17.86 -5.37 6.17
C PRO A 327 17.17 -6.52 5.40
N PRO A 328 17.93 -7.33 4.62
CA PRO A 328 17.34 -8.39 3.79
C PRO A 328 16.94 -9.64 4.58
N THR A 329 17.19 -9.67 5.89
CA THR A 329 16.96 -10.84 6.75
C THR A 329 16.02 -10.54 7.91
N PRO A 330 15.19 -11.50 8.32
CA PRO A 330 14.35 -11.36 9.50
C PRO A 330 15.14 -10.96 10.76
N PRO A 331 14.57 -10.16 11.65
CA PRO A 331 13.19 -9.65 11.66
C PRO A 331 12.98 -8.33 10.87
N TYR A 332 13.84 -8.00 9.93
CA TYR A 332 13.74 -6.86 9.02
C TYR A 332 13.68 -5.50 9.73
N TRP A 333 14.41 -5.34 10.83
CA TRP A 333 14.33 -4.18 11.70
C TRP A 333 14.36 -2.83 10.98
N ASN A 334 13.67 -1.88 11.57
CA ASN A 334 13.53 -0.50 11.10
C ASN A 334 12.90 -0.46 9.70
N MET A 335 13.51 0.11 8.67
CA MET A 335 12.88 0.34 7.36
C MET A 335 12.14 -0.89 6.79
N GLY A 336 12.61 -2.09 7.02
CA GLY A 336 12.02 -3.31 6.48
C GLY A 336 10.82 -3.87 7.24
N ASN A 337 10.39 -3.23 8.32
CA ASN A 337 9.28 -3.69 9.16
C ASN A 337 8.41 -2.52 9.60
N PHE A 338 7.15 -2.50 9.27
CA PHE A 338 6.25 -1.39 9.60
C PHE A 338 6.28 -0.98 11.07
N ARG A 339 6.37 -1.95 11.97
CA ARG A 339 6.42 -1.72 13.41
C ARG A 339 7.55 -0.80 13.84
N THR A 340 8.72 -0.94 13.24
CA THR A 340 9.93 -0.21 13.63
C THR A 340 10.43 0.75 12.57
N ALA A 341 9.76 0.87 11.42
CA ALA A 341 10.22 1.63 10.27
C ALA A 341 10.61 3.07 10.63
N ALA A 342 9.81 3.75 11.43
CA ALA A 342 10.07 5.12 11.85
C ALA A 342 11.23 5.30 12.84
N ARG A 343 11.86 4.20 13.31
CA ARG A 343 13.11 4.25 14.07
C ARG A 343 14.32 4.57 13.21
N ASP A 344 14.19 4.45 11.89
CA ASP A 344 15.18 4.91 10.93
C ASP A 344 14.83 6.31 10.42
N THR A 345 15.75 7.26 10.47
CA THR A 345 15.53 8.63 9.98
C THR A 345 15.24 8.70 8.48
N LEU A 346 15.67 7.71 7.70
CA LEU A 346 15.37 7.61 6.27
C LEU A 346 13.85 7.52 6.02
N PHE A 347 13.10 6.92 6.95
CA PHE A 347 11.65 6.84 6.92
C PHE A 347 11.00 8.21 6.65
N PHE A 348 11.41 9.24 7.37
CA PHE A 348 10.81 10.58 7.24
C PHE A 348 11.14 11.24 5.91
N GLY A 349 12.35 11.01 5.38
CA GLY A 349 12.71 11.43 4.03
C GLY A 349 11.92 10.69 2.95
N HIS A 350 11.70 9.39 3.14
CA HIS A 350 10.89 8.57 2.25
C HIS A 350 9.42 9.04 2.25
N HIS A 351 8.81 9.19 3.41
CA HIS A 351 7.44 9.68 3.52
C HIS A 351 7.28 11.15 3.09
N GLY A 352 8.34 11.95 3.19
CA GLY A 352 8.38 13.28 2.55
C GLY A 352 8.13 13.20 1.05
N ASN A 353 8.69 12.20 0.36
CA ASN A 353 8.42 12.02 -1.07
C ASN A 353 7.08 11.34 -1.35
N VAL A 354 6.61 10.42 -0.50
CA VAL A 354 5.26 9.83 -0.60
C VAL A 354 4.20 10.94 -0.53
N ASP A 355 4.34 11.86 0.41
CA ASP A 355 3.46 13.02 0.55
C ASP A 355 3.55 13.96 -0.67
N ARG A 356 4.77 14.18 -1.22
CA ARG A 356 4.95 14.91 -2.47
C ARG A 356 4.29 14.22 -3.66
N MET A 357 4.30 12.88 -3.73
CA MET A 357 3.57 12.15 -4.79
C MET A 357 2.07 12.39 -4.71
N TRP A 358 1.50 12.44 -3.50
CA TRP A 358 0.09 12.80 -3.34
C TRP A 358 -0.21 14.23 -3.79
N ASP A 359 0.66 15.18 -3.46
CA ASP A 359 0.53 16.57 -3.91
C ASP A 359 0.57 16.69 -5.45
N ILE A 360 1.54 16.05 -6.09
CA ILE A 360 1.62 15.97 -7.56
C ILE A 360 0.38 15.32 -8.14
N TYR A 361 -0.08 14.21 -7.55
CA TYR A 361 -1.26 13.47 -8.01
C TYR A 361 -2.50 14.35 -8.01
N SER A 362 -2.69 15.15 -6.97
CA SER A 362 -3.85 16.02 -6.80
C SER A 362 -4.03 17.06 -7.93
N THR A 363 -2.96 17.37 -8.66
CA THR A 363 -2.97 18.37 -9.75
C THR A 363 -2.38 17.83 -11.06
N PHE A 364 -2.20 16.52 -11.17
CA PHE A 364 -1.50 15.90 -12.29
C PHE A 364 -2.18 16.21 -13.63
N ARG A 365 -1.38 16.67 -14.62
CA ARG A 365 -1.85 17.05 -15.97
C ARG A 365 -2.93 18.12 -16.00
N GLY A 366 -2.98 18.97 -14.98
CA GLY A 366 -3.97 20.07 -14.91
C GLY A 366 -5.36 19.60 -14.48
N GLN A 367 -5.54 18.33 -14.16
CA GLN A 367 -6.75 17.86 -13.47
C GLN A 367 -6.61 18.19 -11.99
N LYS A 368 -7.70 18.58 -11.35
CA LYS A 368 -7.79 18.75 -9.91
C LYS A 368 -8.61 17.61 -9.35
N VAL A 369 -7.98 16.75 -8.59
CA VAL A 369 -8.69 15.71 -7.84
C VAL A 369 -9.43 16.39 -6.70
N GLU A 370 -10.74 16.25 -6.65
CA GLU A 370 -11.58 16.79 -5.60
C GLU A 370 -12.02 15.66 -4.67
N PHE A 371 -11.61 15.75 -3.42
CA PHE A 371 -12.02 14.80 -2.38
C PHE A 371 -13.33 15.26 -1.77
N ARG A 372 -14.36 14.41 -1.83
CA ARG A 372 -15.74 14.80 -1.47
C ARG A 372 -16.41 13.90 -0.44
N ASP A 373 -15.87 12.70 -0.19
CA ASP A 373 -16.49 11.78 0.76
C ASP A 373 -16.51 12.38 2.18
N PRO A 374 -17.69 12.60 2.79
CA PRO A 374 -17.79 13.24 4.09
C PRO A 374 -17.23 12.36 5.23
N ASP A 375 -17.31 11.03 5.10
CA ASP A 375 -16.81 10.12 6.12
C ASP A 375 -15.27 10.19 6.14
N TRP A 376 -14.63 10.27 4.97
CA TRP A 376 -13.19 10.44 4.88
C TRP A 376 -12.73 11.83 5.36
N LEU A 377 -13.38 12.89 4.89
CA LEU A 377 -13.02 14.28 5.23
C LEU A 377 -13.13 14.59 6.73
N GLU A 378 -14.13 14.04 7.40
CA GLU A 378 -14.37 14.25 8.84
C GLU A 378 -13.63 13.25 9.72
N SER A 379 -13.02 12.22 9.15
CA SER A 379 -12.16 11.28 9.88
C SER A 379 -10.98 12.00 10.52
N SER A 380 -10.52 11.53 11.68
CA SER A 380 -9.52 12.24 12.46
C SER A 380 -8.50 11.32 13.11
N PHE A 381 -7.33 11.89 13.37
CA PHE A 381 -6.18 11.24 14.01
C PHE A 381 -5.66 12.10 15.16
N ILE A 382 -4.83 11.51 16.01
CA ILE A 382 -4.31 12.16 17.20
C ILE A 382 -2.79 12.15 17.16
N PHE A 383 -2.18 13.33 17.41
CA PHE A 383 -0.74 13.52 17.46
C PHE A 383 -0.35 14.48 18.61
N TYR A 384 0.89 14.44 19.04
CA TYR A 384 1.47 15.53 19.81
C TYR A 384 1.98 16.62 18.86
N ASP A 385 1.65 17.89 19.18
CA ASP A 385 2.15 19.05 18.45
C ASP A 385 3.47 19.59 19.02
N GLU A 386 3.99 20.67 18.45
CA GLU A 386 5.20 21.38 18.88
C GLU A 386 5.03 22.21 20.18
N ASN A 387 3.89 22.09 20.85
CA ASN A 387 3.59 22.68 22.15
C ASN A 387 3.30 21.62 23.22
N GLU A 388 3.66 20.36 22.95
CA GLU A 388 3.39 19.18 23.80
C GLU A 388 1.88 18.94 24.04
N GLN A 389 1.02 19.49 23.17
CA GLN A 389 -0.42 19.27 23.24
C GLN A 389 -0.82 18.05 22.43
N LEU A 390 -1.78 17.31 22.95
CA LEU A 390 -2.41 16.23 22.19
C LEU A 390 -3.52 16.83 21.31
N VAL A 391 -3.33 16.81 19.99
CA VAL A 391 -4.23 17.41 19.02
C VAL A 391 -4.97 16.37 18.19
N LYS A 392 -6.25 16.64 17.94
CA LYS A 392 -7.11 15.85 17.06
C LYS A 392 -7.23 16.54 15.71
N CYS A 393 -6.74 15.90 14.65
CA CYS A 393 -6.61 16.45 13.30
C CYS A 393 -7.60 15.78 12.35
N LYS A 394 -8.35 16.54 11.59
CA LYS A 394 -9.28 16.02 10.58
C LYS A 394 -8.62 15.96 9.21
N VAL A 395 -8.98 14.96 8.41
CA VAL A 395 -8.44 14.78 7.05
C VAL A 395 -8.66 16.02 6.19
N LYS A 396 -9.83 16.65 6.26
CA LYS A 396 -10.15 17.86 5.48
C LYS A 396 -9.20 19.04 5.69
N ASP A 397 -8.49 19.09 6.82
CA ASP A 397 -7.61 20.20 7.17
C ASP A 397 -6.19 20.02 6.59
N CYS A 398 -5.91 18.86 5.94
CA CYS A 398 -4.59 18.55 5.39
C CYS A 398 -4.61 18.15 3.90
N LEU A 399 -5.61 18.55 3.13
CA LEU A 399 -5.73 18.12 1.72
C LEU A 399 -4.60 18.63 0.83
N THR A 400 -3.99 19.74 1.17
CA THR A 400 -2.84 20.30 0.45
C THR A 400 -1.68 20.62 1.40
N PRO A 401 -0.42 20.58 0.93
CA PRO A 401 0.73 21.01 1.74
C PRO A 401 0.61 22.47 2.24
N GLU A 402 0.05 23.34 1.40
CA GLU A 402 -0.10 24.76 1.72
C GLU A 402 -1.04 25.00 2.89
N SER A 403 -2.07 24.15 3.08
CA SER A 403 -2.97 24.23 4.24
C SER A 403 -2.22 24.02 5.56
N LEU A 404 -1.08 23.33 5.52
CA LEU A 404 -0.17 23.09 6.63
C LEU A 404 1.11 23.97 6.57
N ARG A 405 1.11 25.00 5.72
CA ARG A 405 2.20 25.97 5.55
C ARG A 405 3.55 25.34 5.22
N TYR A 406 3.55 24.38 4.29
CA TYR A 406 4.76 23.91 3.63
C TYR A 406 4.52 23.69 2.14
N SER A 407 5.61 23.52 1.40
CA SER A 407 5.62 23.17 -0.01
C SER A 407 6.87 22.36 -0.32
N TYR A 408 7.00 21.91 -1.55
CA TYR A 408 8.17 21.17 -2.04
C TYR A 408 8.99 22.01 -2.99
N SER A 409 10.33 21.90 -2.92
CA SER A 409 11.20 22.45 -3.97
C SER A 409 10.84 21.81 -5.31
N PRO A 410 10.82 22.61 -6.40
CA PRO A 410 10.48 22.07 -7.72
C PRO A 410 11.55 21.09 -8.19
N GLU A 411 11.11 19.88 -8.56
CA GLU A 411 11.95 18.84 -9.15
C GLU A 411 11.33 18.40 -10.48
N PRO A 412 12.16 18.11 -11.50
CA PRO A 412 11.65 17.68 -12.79
C PRO A 412 10.89 16.35 -12.70
N LEU A 413 9.69 16.28 -13.23
CA LEU A 413 8.92 15.03 -13.36
C LEU A 413 9.42 14.24 -14.59
N THR A 414 10.60 13.63 -14.49
CA THR A 414 11.28 12.97 -15.61
C THR A 414 10.58 11.70 -16.10
N TRP A 415 9.65 11.19 -15.32
CA TRP A 415 8.86 9.99 -15.62
C TRP A 415 7.64 10.25 -16.50
N THR A 416 7.18 11.50 -16.63
CA THR A 416 6.03 11.81 -17.50
C THR A 416 6.31 11.45 -18.95
N ASN A 417 5.45 10.61 -19.55
CA ASN A 417 5.55 10.15 -20.94
C ASN A 417 6.72 9.21 -21.29
N ILE A 418 7.39 8.61 -20.30
CA ILE A 418 8.51 7.69 -20.50
C ILE A 418 8.07 6.30 -21.00
N ARG A 419 6.83 5.87 -20.70
CA ARG A 419 6.35 4.49 -20.94
C ARG A 419 6.46 4.05 -22.40
N ARG A 420 6.21 4.94 -23.38
CA ARG A 420 6.36 4.61 -24.81
C ARG A 420 7.80 4.26 -25.18
N LYS A 421 8.80 4.94 -24.59
CA LYS A 421 10.21 4.66 -24.81
C LYS A 421 10.60 3.31 -24.22
N TYR A 422 10.14 3.03 -23.00
CA TYR A 422 10.37 1.77 -22.32
C TYR A 422 9.79 0.58 -23.10
N LYS A 423 8.56 0.69 -23.59
CA LYS A 423 7.91 -0.34 -24.42
C LYS A 423 8.72 -0.64 -25.70
N LYS A 424 9.25 0.39 -26.37
CA LYS A 424 10.11 0.18 -27.56
C LYS A 424 11.40 -0.58 -27.23
N LEU A 425 12.04 -0.26 -26.10
CA LEU A 425 13.25 -0.95 -25.64
C LEU A 425 12.94 -2.43 -25.32
N ARG A 426 11.85 -2.71 -24.61
CA ARG A 426 11.40 -4.06 -24.29
C ARG A 426 11.08 -4.90 -25.52
N SER A 427 10.39 -4.33 -26.49
CA SER A 427 10.08 -5.00 -27.76
C SER A 427 11.34 -5.35 -28.57
N ALA A 428 12.37 -4.52 -28.50
CA ALA A 428 13.66 -4.81 -29.14
C ALA A 428 14.44 -5.92 -28.43
N ALA A 429 14.39 -5.98 -27.09
CA ALA A 429 14.99 -7.04 -26.30
C ALA A 429 14.28 -8.39 -26.49
N LYS A 430 12.94 -8.38 -26.60
CA LYS A 430 12.10 -9.57 -26.79
C LYS A 430 12.41 -10.33 -28.08
N LYS A 431 12.77 -9.65 -29.17
CA LYS A 431 13.18 -10.29 -30.45
C LYS A 431 14.44 -11.15 -30.33
N ARG A 432 15.18 -11.07 -29.20
CA ARG A 432 16.42 -11.81 -28.95
C ARG A 432 16.25 -13.09 -28.10
N SER A 433 15.08 -13.30 -27.46
CA SER A 433 14.85 -14.42 -26.53
C SER A 433 13.60 -15.22 -26.86
N GLU A 434 13.51 -15.82 -28.05
CA GLU A 434 12.43 -16.75 -28.40
C GLU A 434 12.82 -18.16 -27.92
N GLY A 435 12.15 -18.73 -26.92
CA GLY A 435 12.50 -20.08 -26.50
C GLY A 435 11.56 -20.88 -25.59
N ASP A 436 10.75 -20.30 -24.73
CA ASP A 436 9.97 -21.09 -23.77
C ASP A 436 8.46 -20.80 -23.82
N SER A 437 7.69 -21.76 -24.33
CA SER A 437 6.22 -21.74 -24.26
C SER A 437 5.76 -22.31 -22.91
N LEU A 438 5.24 -21.46 -22.03
CA LEU A 438 4.54 -21.90 -20.82
C LEU A 438 3.11 -22.32 -21.15
N LYS A 439 2.69 -23.46 -20.61
CA LYS A 439 1.31 -23.93 -20.74
C LYS A 439 0.35 -22.96 -20.10
N LEU A 440 -0.76 -22.64 -20.78
CA LEU A 440 -1.90 -21.99 -20.13
C LEU A 440 -2.43 -22.91 -19.05
N THR A 441 -2.48 -22.43 -17.81
CA THR A 441 -3.24 -23.11 -16.78
C THR A 441 -4.73 -22.89 -17.01
N PRO A 442 -5.60 -23.87 -16.69
CA PRO A 442 -7.04 -23.65 -16.70
C PRO A 442 -7.38 -22.40 -15.88
N VAL A 443 -8.34 -21.65 -16.37
CA VAL A 443 -8.83 -20.42 -15.76
C VAL A 443 -9.18 -20.68 -14.30
N PHE A 444 -8.49 -20.05 -13.38
CA PHE A 444 -9.06 -19.87 -12.07
C PHE A 444 -9.84 -18.55 -12.09
N GLY A 445 -11.14 -18.66 -11.97
CA GLY A 445 -12.06 -17.52 -11.99
C GLY A 445 -12.83 -17.45 -10.69
N TYR A 446 -13.69 -16.46 -10.60
CA TYR A 446 -14.58 -16.26 -9.46
C TYR A 446 -15.34 -17.57 -9.15
N GLY A 447 -15.17 -18.10 -7.93
CA GLY A 447 -15.81 -19.35 -7.49
C GLY A 447 -15.00 -20.64 -7.71
N SER A 448 -13.75 -20.57 -8.20
CA SER A 448 -12.83 -21.70 -8.18
C SER A 448 -12.17 -21.88 -6.82
N GLU A 449 -11.60 -23.07 -6.56
CA GLU A 449 -10.81 -23.29 -5.36
C GLU A 449 -9.61 -22.33 -5.30
N PRO A 450 -9.28 -21.77 -4.10
CA PRO A 450 -8.14 -20.87 -3.94
C PRO A 450 -6.85 -21.53 -4.42
N LEU A 451 -6.02 -20.74 -5.12
CA LEU A 451 -4.77 -21.19 -5.70
C LEU A 451 -3.57 -20.73 -4.88
N THR A 452 -2.71 -21.66 -4.45
CA THR A 452 -1.40 -21.32 -3.90
C THR A 452 -0.44 -20.95 -5.03
N LEU A 453 0.09 -19.71 -4.99
CA LEU A 453 0.93 -19.15 -6.03
C LEU A 453 2.41 -19.47 -5.77
N THR A 454 2.83 -20.70 -6.11
CA THR A 454 4.23 -21.17 -5.94
C THR A 454 5.07 -21.04 -7.20
N GLU A 455 4.44 -20.88 -8.34
CA GLU A 455 5.08 -20.75 -9.67
C GLU A 455 4.24 -19.81 -10.55
N PRO A 456 4.79 -19.28 -11.65
CA PRO A 456 4.02 -18.44 -12.57
C PRO A 456 2.71 -19.08 -13.00
N ARG A 457 1.61 -18.35 -12.85
CA ARG A 457 0.27 -18.78 -13.24
C ARG A 457 -0.32 -17.82 -14.26
N ARG A 458 -1.09 -18.36 -15.19
CA ARG A 458 -1.79 -17.61 -16.23
C ARG A 458 -3.27 -17.92 -16.19
N ALA A 459 -4.07 -16.87 -16.28
CA ALA A 459 -5.52 -16.97 -16.41
C ALA A 459 -5.95 -16.31 -17.71
N LEU A 460 -6.90 -16.93 -18.40
CA LEU A 460 -7.64 -16.30 -19.48
C LEU A 460 -8.85 -15.60 -18.85
N VAL A 461 -8.92 -14.29 -18.96
CA VAL A 461 -9.91 -13.46 -18.27
C VAL A 461 -10.80 -12.74 -19.27
N GLN A 462 -12.11 -12.93 -19.15
CA GLN A 462 -13.12 -12.25 -19.97
C GLN A 462 -13.20 -10.76 -19.59
N ARG A 463 -13.34 -9.92 -20.60
CA ARG A 463 -13.61 -8.51 -20.43
C ARG A 463 -15.11 -8.24 -20.39
N PRO A 464 -15.59 -7.33 -19.55
CA PRO A 464 -17.02 -7.00 -19.48
C PRO A 464 -17.53 -6.32 -20.75
N LYS A 465 -16.66 -5.58 -21.47
CA LYS A 465 -16.99 -4.91 -22.72
C LYS A 465 -15.76 -4.61 -23.57
N ILE A 466 -15.87 -4.85 -24.88
CA ILE A 466 -14.82 -4.54 -25.87
C ILE A 466 -15.13 -3.25 -26.63
N SER A 467 -14.11 -2.68 -27.25
CA SER A 467 -14.22 -1.55 -28.19
C SER A 467 -15.05 -0.37 -27.64
N ARG A 468 -14.78 0.00 -26.38
CA ARG A 468 -15.49 1.09 -25.70
C ARG A 468 -15.22 2.43 -26.39
N SER A 469 -16.27 3.25 -26.51
CA SER A 469 -16.18 4.63 -27.01
C SER A 469 -15.41 5.53 -26.02
N LYS A 470 -15.06 6.74 -26.44
CA LYS A 470 -14.43 7.72 -25.55
C LYS A 470 -15.32 8.08 -24.37
N ASP A 471 -16.63 8.24 -24.60
CA ASP A 471 -17.58 8.58 -23.54
C ASP A 471 -17.71 7.44 -22.54
N GLU A 472 -17.80 6.20 -23.00
CA GLU A 472 -17.82 5.02 -22.12
C GLU A 472 -16.53 4.81 -21.32
N LYS A 473 -15.39 5.26 -21.86
CA LYS A 473 -14.11 5.26 -21.11
C LYS A 473 -14.02 6.42 -20.12
N ALA A 474 -14.70 7.54 -20.40
CA ALA A 474 -14.81 8.64 -19.45
C ALA A 474 -15.73 8.29 -18.26
N ASP A 475 -16.80 7.53 -18.53
CA ASP A 475 -17.80 7.17 -17.51
C ASP A 475 -17.34 6.02 -16.60
N ALA A 476 -16.45 5.14 -17.07
CA ALA A 476 -15.98 3.99 -16.30
C ALA A 476 -14.57 3.55 -16.68
N VAL A 477 -13.83 3.03 -15.72
CA VAL A 477 -12.48 2.47 -15.86
C VAL A 477 -12.55 0.94 -15.83
N GLU A 478 -11.80 0.27 -16.71
CA GLU A 478 -11.58 -1.18 -16.58
C GLU A 478 -10.55 -1.43 -15.49
N VAL A 479 -10.97 -2.22 -14.50
CA VAL A 479 -10.15 -2.58 -13.35
C VAL A 479 -9.95 -4.09 -13.33
N LEU A 480 -8.69 -4.51 -13.35
CA LEU A 480 -8.30 -5.89 -13.08
C LEU A 480 -8.26 -6.08 -11.57
N VAL A 481 -9.13 -6.96 -11.08
CA VAL A 481 -9.29 -7.27 -9.66
C VAL A 481 -8.72 -8.65 -9.37
N ILE A 482 -7.80 -8.72 -8.42
CA ILE A 482 -7.27 -9.95 -7.85
C ILE A 482 -7.70 -9.96 -6.40
N ASP A 483 -8.55 -10.90 -6.01
CA ASP A 483 -9.13 -10.99 -4.68
C ASP A 483 -8.74 -12.28 -3.94
N GLY A 484 -9.16 -12.37 -2.67
CA GLY A 484 -8.81 -13.51 -1.83
C GLY A 484 -7.30 -13.67 -1.63
N ILE A 485 -6.54 -12.56 -1.70
CA ILE A 485 -5.09 -12.61 -1.51
C ILE A 485 -4.81 -12.85 -0.02
N ASN A 486 -4.33 -14.04 0.27
CA ASN A 486 -3.93 -14.43 1.63
C ASN A 486 -2.44 -14.74 1.68
N VAL A 487 -1.70 -14.07 2.56
CA VAL A 487 -0.28 -14.34 2.82
C VAL A 487 -0.19 -15.25 4.03
N LEU A 488 0.21 -16.50 3.80
CA LEU A 488 0.16 -17.59 4.80
C LEU A 488 1.19 -17.42 5.94
N SER A 489 2.33 -16.81 5.65
CA SER A 489 3.33 -16.45 6.65
C SER A 489 3.29 -14.95 6.89
N GLY A 490 3.37 -14.47 8.12
CA GLY A 490 3.47 -13.02 8.42
C GLY A 490 4.70 -12.32 7.80
N SER A 491 5.30 -12.92 6.79
CA SER A 491 6.47 -12.49 6.04
C SER A 491 6.11 -11.51 4.92
N THR A 492 7.12 -11.05 4.23
CA THR A 492 6.98 -10.31 2.97
C THR A 492 6.33 -11.19 1.93
N ALA A 493 5.50 -10.56 1.11
CA ALA A 493 4.92 -11.23 -0.04
C ALA A 493 4.92 -10.29 -1.25
N ARG A 494 5.29 -10.82 -2.41
CA ARG A 494 5.23 -10.10 -3.67
C ARG A 494 4.88 -11.02 -4.82
N PHE A 495 3.99 -10.56 -5.68
CA PHE A 495 3.83 -11.05 -7.05
C PHE A 495 3.59 -9.89 -8.00
N ASP A 496 4.05 -10.07 -9.24
CA ASP A 496 3.85 -9.11 -10.31
C ASP A 496 2.73 -9.60 -11.24
N VAL A 497 1.97 -8.66 -11.79
CA VAL A 497 0.83 -8.90 -12.68
C VAL A 497 1.13 -8.37 -14.05
N TYR A 498 1.12 -9.26 -15.05
CA TYR A 498 1.32 -8.90 -16.46
C TYR A 498 0.06 -9.20 -17.26
N VAL A 499 -0.23 -8.35 -18.24
CA VAL A 499 -1.39 -8.48 -19.13
C VAL A 499 -0.95 -8.50 -20.59
N THR A 500 -1.54 -9.39 -21.40
CA THR A 500 -1.32 -9.46 -22.84
C THR A 500 -2.57 -9.95 -23.57
N LYS A 501 -2.60 -9.79 -24.89
CA LYS A 501 -3.66 -10.36 -25.74
C LYS A 501 -3.63 -11.89 -25.73
N ALA A 502 -4.78 -12.52 -25.81
CA ALA A 502 -4.92 -13.98 -25.78
C ALA A 502 -4.15 -14.69 -26.92
N LEU A 503 -4.08 -14.07 -28.10
CA LEU A 503 -3.48 -14.68 -29.30
C LEU A 503 -1.96 -14.49 -29.45
N GLU A 504 -1.36 -13.51 -28.76
CA GLU A 504 0.06 -13.18 -28.93
C GLU A 504 0.98 -13.81 -27.87
N GLY A 505 0.42 -14.57 -26.96
CA GLY A 505 0.94 -14.44 -25.66
C GLY A 505 1.56 -15.59 -24.95
N LEU A 506 2.02 -16.61 -25.63
CA LEU A 506 2.50 -17.80 -24.90
C LEU A 506 4.03 -17.91 -24.75
N VAL A 507 4.74 -16.83 -24.94
CA VAL A 507 6.22 -16.80 -24.87
C VAL A 507 6.66 -16.14 -23.55
N GLY A 508 7.21 -16.90 -22.60
CA GLY A 508 7.79 -16.43 -21.33
C GLY A 508 6.78 -15.93 -20.27
N PRO A 509 7.10 -16.03 -18.98
CA PRO A 509 6.20 -15.59 -17.89
C PRO A 509 5.99 -14.08 -17.84
N ASP A 510 6.92 -13.29 -18.37
CA ASP A 510 6.97 -11.83 -18.37
C ASP A 510 6.66 -11.20 -19.73
N ASN A 511 6.00 -11.95 -20.62
CA ASN A 511 5.70 -11.50 -21.98
C ASN A 511 4.53 -10.52 -22.11
N GLY A 512 3.85 -10.18 -21.04
CA GLY A 512 2.85 -9.13 -20.98
C GLY A 512 3.43 -7.75 -20.73
N GLU A 513 2.58 -6.75 -20.70
CA GLU A 513 2.89 -5.46 -20.09
C GLU A 513 2.57 -5.53 -18.60
N LEU A 514 3.45 -4.95 -17.76
CA LEU A 514 3.26 -4.91 -16.32
C LEU A 514 2.05 -4.02 -15.99
N ALA A 515 1.01 -4.60 -15.42
CA ALA A 515 -0.14 -3.89 -14.91
C ALA A 515 0.10 -3.36 -13.49
N GLY A 516 0.84 -4.10 -12.70
CA GLY A 516 1.22 -3.71 -11.35
C GLY A 516 1.74 -4.87 -10.52
N SER A 517 1.95 -4.62 -9.23
CA SER A 517 2.46 -5.60 -8.29
C SER A 517 1.71 -5.54 -6.97
N PHE A 518 1.49 -6.70 -6.37
CA PHE A 518 1.15 -6.81 -4.95
C PHE A 518 2.44 -6.86 -4.15
N VAL A 519 2.58 -5.96 -3.17
CA VAL A 519 3.78 -5.87 -2.33
C VAL A 519 3.35 -5.70 -0.89
N ARG A 520 3.73 -6.64 -0.04
CA ARG A 520 3.45 -6.62 1.39
C ARG A 520 4.75 -6.77 2.18
N ILE A 521 4.98 -5.86 3.14
CA ILE A 521 6.07 -5.99 4.11
C ILE A 521 5.56 -6.58 5.43
N PRO A 522 6.43 -7.13 6.31
CA PRO A 522 6.00 -7.76 7.53
C PRO A 522 5.20 -6.83 8.42
N LYS A 523 4.08 -7.32 8.89
CA LYS A 523 3.29 -6.73 9.98
C LYS A 523 3.37 -7.67 11.17
N ALA A 524 3.39 -7.16 12.40
CA ALA A 524 3.15 -8.01 13.56
C ALA A 524 1.72 -8.56 13.47
N HIS A 525 1.54 -9.84 13.74
CA HIS A 525 0.21 -10.45 13.68
C HIS A 525 -0.75 -9.80 14.65
N GLN A 526 -1.86 -9.37 14.10
CA GLN A 526 -3.11 -9.42 14.85
C GLN A 526 -3.45 -10.90 15.04
N LYS A 527 -3.53 -11.38 16.31
CA LYS A 527 -4.05 -12.71 16.62
C LYS A 527 -5.25 -12.98 15.73
N SER A 528 -5.09 -13.94 14.83
CA SER A 528 -6.08 -14.54 13.97
C SER A 528 -7.37 -13.76 13.77
N SER A 529 -7.42 -12.95 12.76
CA SER A 529 -8.52 -13.13 11.84
C SER A 529 -7.99 -14.03 10.73
N ALA A 530 -8.07 -15.34 10.92
CA ALA A 530 -8.05 -16.26 9.80
C ALA A 530 -8.96 -15.69 8.72
N GLY A 531 -8.43 -15.41 7.52
CA GLY A 531 -9.21 -14.93 6.38
C GLY A 531 -9.47 -13.42 6.35
N LYS A 532 -8.46 -12.55 6.54
CA LYS A 532 -8.49 -11.22 5.94
C LYS A 532 -7.88 -11.33 4.55
N ASP A 533 -8.72 -11.66 3.61
CA ASP A 533 -8.30 -11.68 2.23
C ASP A 533 -8.08 -10.23 1.77
N SER A 534 -6.87 -9.95 1.31
CA SER A 534 -6.55 -8.68 0.65
C SER A 534 -7.06 -8.69 -0.79
N SER A 535 -7.23 -7.51 -1.38
CA SER A 535 -7.45 -7.36 -2.82
C SER A 535 -6.38 -6.47 -3.44
N LEU A 536 -6.13 -6.67 -4.73
CA LEU A 536 -5.32 -5.81 -5.58
C LEU A 536 -6.18 -5.36 -6.75
N GLU A 537 -6.35 -4.05 -6.89
CA GLU A 537 -7.14 -3.42 -7.93
C GLU A 537 -6.22 -2.60 -8.83
N LEU A 538 -6.22 -2.91 -10.13
CA LEU A 538 -5.34 -2.31 -11.12
C LEU A 538 -6.16 -1.73 -12.25
N GLY A 539 -6.13 -0.40 -12.43
CA GLY A 539 -6.65 0.24 -13.63
C GLY A 539 -5.88 -0.26 -14.85
N ILE A 540 -6.57 -0.68 -15.88
CA ILE A 540 -5.94 -1.22 -17.09
C ILE A 540 -6.41 -0.55 -18.39
N SER A 541 -7.28 0.47 -18.32
CA SER A 541 -7.83 1.11 -19.53
C SER A 541 -6.74 1.66 -20.46
N THR A 542 -5.78 2.41 -19.93
CA THR A 542 -4.64 2.94 -20.71
C THR A 542 -3.70 1.82 -21.17
N LEU A 543 -3.50 0.81 -20.33
CA LEU A 543 -2.71 -0.36 -20.65
C LEU A 543 -3.27 -1.11 -21.88
N LEU A 544 -4.59 -1.29 -21.95
CA LEU A 544 -5.25 -1.95 -23.08
C LEU A 544 -5.07 -1.21 -24.40
N GLU A 545 -5.10 0.12 -24.37
CA GLU A 545 -4.76 0.95 -25.55
C GLU A 545 -3.30 0.75 -25.97
N GLU A 546 -2.38 0.74 -25.01
CA GLU A 546 -0.95 0.60 -25.29
C GLU A 546 -0.56 -0.76 -25.85
N ILE A 547 -1.24 -1.84 -25.46
CA ILE A 547 -1.03 -3.20 -26.01
C ILE A 547 -1.95 -3.49 -27.21
N GLU A 548 -2.73 -2.49 -27.65
CA GLU A 548 -3.68 -2.62 -28.77
C GLU A 548 -4.73 -3.73 -28.56
N ALA A 549 -5.17 -3.92 -27.31
CA ALA A 549 -6.10 -4.98 -26.90
C ALA A 549 -7.55 -4.53 -26.80
N GLU A 550 -7.88 -3.34 -27.25
CA GLU A 550 -9.23 -2.74 -27.17
C GLU A 550 -10.33 -3.63 -27.79
N GLY A 551 -10.01 -4.31 -28.90
CA GLY A 551 -10.92 -5.23 -29.59
C GLY A 551 -10.90 -6.67 -29.09
N SER A 552 -10.06 -6.98 -28.07
CA SER A 552 -9.99 -8.34 -27.53
C SER A 552 -11.07 -8.54 -26.47
N ASP A 553 -11.82 -9.62 -26.54
CA ASP A 553 -12.82 -10.02 -25.54
C ASP A 553 -12.21 -10.76 -24.36
N GLU A 554 -11.02 -11.32 -24.54
CA GLU A 554 -10.26 -12.03 -23.53
C GLU A 554 -8.83 -11.50 -23.44
N LEU A 555 -8.29 -11.54 -22.23
CA LEU A 555 -6.90 -11.20 -21.93
C LEU A 555 -6.23 -12.35 -21.20
N VAL A 556 -4.92 -12.51 -21.43
CA VAL A 556 -4.08 -13.38 -20.60
C VAL A 556 -3.50 -12.55 -19.47
N VAL A 557 -3.86 -12.91 -18.25
CA VAL A 557 -3.30 -12.36 -17.02
C VAL A 557 -2.29 -13.33 -16.45
N SER A 558 -1.04 -12.89 -16.29
CA SER A 558 0.04 -13.68 -15.71
C SER A 558 0.38 -13.19 -14.32
N LEU A 559 0.30 -14.07 -13.33
CA LEU A 559 0.71 -13.82 -11.95
C LEU A 559 2.09 -14.45 -11.73
N ILE A 560 3.08 -13.64 -11.43
CA ILE A 560 4.48 -14.06 -11.28
C ILE A 560 4.88 -13.92 -9.82
N PRO A 561 4.94 -15.01 -9.04
CA PRO A 561 5.40 -14.96 -7.66
C PRO A 561 6.86 -14.54 -7.61
N ARG A 562 7.18 -13.69 -6.67
CA ARG A 562 8.55 -13.24 -6.39
C ARG A 562 9.02 -13.73 -5.03
N ASN A 563 8.13 -13.64 -4.03
CA ASN A 563 8.46 -13.97 -2.66
C ASN A 563 7.18 -14.21 -1.86
N GLY A 564 7.26 -15.06 -0.84
CA GLY A 564 6.21 -15.35 0.13
C GLY A 564 5.23 -16.44 -0.31
N ASP A 565 4.55 -17.01 0.69
CA ASP A 565 3.52 -18.04 0.48
C ASP A 565 2.17 -17.33 0.30
N ILE A 566 1.70 -17.25 -0.93
CA ILE A 566 0.53 -16.46 -1.31
C ILE A 566 -0.57 -17.39 -1.85
N VAL A 567 -1.78 -17.20 -1.34
CA VAL A 567 -2.99 -17.81 -1.89
C VAL A 567 -3.80 -16.74 -2.61
N ILE A 568 -4.35 -17.08 -3.76
CA ILE A 568 -5.20 -16.20 -4.59
C ILE A 568 -6.59 -16.83 -4.67
N GLY A 569 -7.64 -16.05 -4.40
CA GLY A 569 -9.03 -16.47 -4.49
C GLY A 569 -9.59 -16.37 -5.90
N GLY A 570 -9.29 -15.30 -6.64
CA GLY A 570 -9.81 -15.10 -7.98
C GLY A 570 -9.14 -13.97 -8.75
N VAL A 571 -9.38 -13.97 -10.08
CA VAL A 571 -8.94 -12.91 -11.01
C VAL A 571 -10.12 -12.59 -11.92
N ARG A 572 -10.46 -11.32 -12.06
CA ARG A 572 -11.54 -10.84 -12.94
C ARG A 572 -11.29 -9.42 -13.41
N ILE A 573 -12.03 -8.99 -14.42
CA ILE A 573 -12.03 -7.60 -14.89
C ILE A 573 -13.45 -7.05 -14.72
N GLU A 574 -13.56 -5.87 -14.16
CA GLU A 574 -14.80 -5.17 -13.90
C GLU A 574 -14.75 -3.74 -14.44
N LEU A 575 -15.93 -3.13 -14.65
CA LEU A 575 -16.07 -1.71 -14.95
C LEU A 575 -16.44 -0.95 -13.68
N PHE A 576 -15.54 -0.10 -13.23
CA PHE A 576 -15.78 0.81 -12.11
C PHE A 576 -16.22 2.17 -12.68
N LYS A 577 -17.38 2.65 -12.26
CA LYS A 577 -17.86 3.96 -12.68
C LYS A 577 -17.10 5.06 -11.99
N VAL A 578 -16.76 6.10 -12.74
CA VAL A 578 -16.05 7.27 -12.21
C VAL A 578 -16.89 8.02 -11.18
N ASP A 579 -18.21 8.08 -11.38
CA ASP A 579 -19.14 8.76 -10.45
C ASP A 579 -19.35 7.98 -9.14
N ASP A 580 -19.01 6.69 -9.10
CA ASP A 580 -19.11 5.85 -7.91
C ASP A 580 -17.79 5.86 -7.09
N ASP A 581 -16.79 6.70 -7.47
CA ASP A 581 -15.56 6.86 -6.69
C ASP A 581 -15.87 7.43 -5.32
N GLU A 582 -15.52 6.69 -4.28
CA GLU A 582 -15.89 6.98 -2.90
C GLU A 582 -14.99 8.03 -2.22
N ILE A 583 -13.98 8.61 -2.91
CA ILE A 583 -13.05 9.56 -2.28
C ILE A 583 -13.43 11.03 -2.56
#